data_199e9e52553d4680798942f7db3343f8
#
_entry.id   199e9e52553d4680798942f7db3343f8
#
_cell.length_a   1.000
_cell.length_b   1.000
_cell.length_c   1.000
_cell.angle_alpha   90.00
_cell.angle_beta   90.00
_cell.angle_gamma   90.00
#
_symmetry.space_group_name_H-M   'P 1'
#
loop_
_entity.id
_entity.type
_entity.pdbx_description
1 polymer ?
#
loop_
_entity_poly.entity_id
_entity_poly.type
_entity_poly.pdbx_seq_one_letter_code
_entity_poly.pdbx_strand_id
1 'polypeptide(L)'
;MCAKIVYKSYNQNDNLLFPPSLGELIPENHPVRTVSAIIDRLDISDIESTYKGCGASSFHPRMLLKVIVYSYMSNVYSGRRMERLLHENVNYMWLSGMSRPDFRTINRFRSERLCDGRFEELFRQTVIMMNEEGVVSLKVQYIDGTKIESVANKYTFVWKGSIEKNKAKLEAKVDAVLKAAESVLAEENEECSAEEPSMDDLSARTERILQKMDEQGISNRKLRRSVEKVKDESLPKLVSYKRHLEIMGERNSYSKTDLDATFMRMKEDAMNNGQTKPGYNVQIATENQFITNYGIYWRPTDWGTMIPFLDSFRERYGTQSKEVVADSGYGNEANYAYMESNGIEAYVKYNMFHAETKRRYANNGFLVQNMYYNASEDYYVCPMGQHMERCGKQHSVSDLGYRSEVDVYRAVNCKGCPLRGMCYSSVIDRRSIKVNHRSDSFKKHARELLTSERGMMLRSSRPIEPEAVFGDIKFNHGFRRFRLKSNRKVRIEFGLVALAHNLRKYSAILSKRMMGRNHAYATI
;
A
#
# COMPACT_ATOMS: atom_id res chain seq x y z
N MET A 1 -25.59 -65.00 -13.57
CA MET A 1 -24.30 -65.17 -12.88
C MET A 1 -23.66 -63.79 -12.75
N CYS A 2 -23.48 -63.27 -11.54
CA CYS A 2 -22.76 -62.01 -11.33
C CYS A 2 -21.27 -62.24 -11.64
N ALA A 3 -20.70 -61.45 -12.51
CA ALA A 3 -19.27 -61.49 -12.80
C ALA A 3 -18.48 -61.22 -11.51
N LYS A 4 -17.49 -62.09 -11.24
CA LYS A 4 -16.61 -61.94 -10.08
C LYS A 4 -15.77 -60.68 -10.25
N ILE A 5 -15.89 -59.74 -9.31
CA ILE A 5 -15.08 -58.50 -9.32
C ILE A 5 -13.62 -58.91 -9.10
N VAL A 6 -12.77 -58.53 -10.05
CA VAL A 6 -11.31 -58.70 -9.97
C VAL A 6 -10.69 -57.36 -9.64
N TYR A 7 -9.98 -57.25 -8.52
CA TYR A 7 -9.22 -56.08 -8.15
C TYR A 7 -7.80 -56.15 -8.72
N LYS A 8 -7.23 -54.98 -9.06
CA LYS A 8 -5.81 -54.88 -9.39
C LYS A 8 -4.98 -55.22 -8.16
N SER A 9 -3.82 -55.85 -8.36
CA SER A 9 -2.87 -56.15 -7.30
C SER A 9 -2.43 -54.84 -6.60
N TYR A 10 -2.38 -54.87 -5.28
CA TYR A 10 -1.96 -53.76 -4.42
C TYR A 10 -1.01 -54.28 -3.34
N ASN A 11 0.23 -53.81 -3.37
CA ASN A 11 1.19 -54.05 -2.29
C ASN A 11 2.02 -52.80 -2.06
N GLN A 12 1.85 -52.15 -0.92
CA GLN A 12 2.56 -50.91 -0.56
C GLN A 12 4.03 -51.14 -0.17
N ASN A 13 4.44 -52.40 0.02
CA ASN A 13 5.79 -52.77 0.44
C ASN A 13 6.60 -53.42 -0.70
N ASP A 14 6.16 -53.28 -1.95
CA ASP A 14 6.91 -53.80 -3.09
C ASP A 14 8.26 -53.08 -3.23
N ASN A 15 9.34 -53.85 -3.25
CA ASN A 15 10.66 -53.34 -3.49
C ASN A 15 10.94 -53.29 -5.00
N LEU A 16 11.13 -52.12 -5.55
CA LEU A 16 11.53 -51.94 -6.93
C LEU A 16 13.04 -52.16 -7.06
N LEU A 17 13.44 -53.02 -8.00
CA LEU A 17 14.87 -53.29 -8.30
C LEU A 17 15.58 -52.02 -8.82
N PHE A 18 14.86 -51.21 -9.61
CA PHE A 18 15.29 -49.89 -10.09
C PHE A 18 14.20 -48.87 -9.71
N PRO A 19 14.37 -48.14 -8.60
CA PRO A 19 13.42 -47.10 -8.23
C PRO A 19 13.49 -45.96 -9.26
N PRO A 20 12.33 -45.39 -9.66
CA PRO A 20 12.31 -44.28 -10.60
C PRO A 20 13.04 -43.05 -9.99
N SER A 21 13.68 -42.27 -10.86
CA SER A 21 14.23 -40.97 -10.44
C SER A 21 13.11 -40.04 -10.02
N LEU A 22 13.41 -39.07 -9.14
CA LEU A 22 12.42 -38.08 -8.73
C LEU A 22 11.81 -37.32 -9.91
N GLY A 23 12.60 -37.14 -10.98
CA GLY A 23 12.13 -36.46 -12.18
C GLY A 23 11.09 -37.27 -12.95
N GLU A 24 11.18 -38.59 -12.98
CA GLU A 24 10.20 -39.47 -13.64
C GLU A 24 8.86 -39.53 -12.91
N LEU A 25 8.87 -39.27 -11.59
CA LEU A 25 7.66 -39.21 -10.77
C LEU A 25 6.84 -37.92 -10.98
N ILE A 26 7.41 -36.94 -11.66
CA ILE A 26 6.79 -35.64 -11.89
C ILE A 26 6.38 -35.52 -13.36
N PRO A 27 5.08 -35.28 -13.66
CA PRO A 27 4.63 -35.07 -15.04
C PRO A 27 5.41 -33.97 -15.76
N GLU A 28 5.61 -34.11 -17.07
CA GLU A 28 6.37 -33.15 -17.88
C GLU A 28 5.76 -31.73 -17.86
N ASN A 29 4.43 -31.64 -17.86
CA ASN A 29 3.69 -30.39 -17.82
C ASN A 29 3.45 -29.86 -16.40
N HIS A 30 4.04 -30.49 -15.36
CA HIS A 30 3.80 -30.07 -13.98
C HIS A 30 4.39 -28.67 -13.69
N PRO A 31 3.66 -27.78 -13.02
CA PRO A 31 4.10 -26.40 -12.74
C PRO A 31 5.46 -26.27 -12.03
N VAL A 32 5.87 -27.27 -11.26
CA VAL A 32 7.17 -27.27 -10.58
C VAL A 32 8.35 -27.20 -11.57
N ARG A 33 8.19 -27.78 -12.76
CA ARG A 33 9.20 -27.72 -13.83
C ARG A 33 9.31 -26.32 -14.40
N THR A 34 8.18 -25.62 -14.59
CA THR A 34 8.16 -24.22 -15.01
C THR A 34 8.89 -23.34 -14.00
N VAL A 35 8.63 -23.53 -12.69
CA VAL A 35 9.34 -22.79 -11.64
C VAL A 35 10.84 -23.04 -11.72
N SER A 36 11.26 -24.31 -11.84
CA SER A 36 12.68 -24.63 -11.93
C SER A 36 13.33 -23.96 -13.15
N ALA A 37 12.72 -24.12 -14.33
CA ALA A 37 13.26 -23.58 -15.58
C ALA A 37 13.37 -22.05 -15.58
N ILE A 38 12.36 -21.34 -15.04
CA ILE A 38 12.40 -19.88 -14.96
C ILE A 38 13.46 -19.41 -13.96
N ILE A 39 13.50 -20.00 -12.75
CA ILE A 39 14.49 -19.60 -11.74
C ILE A 39 15.92 -19.91 -12.18
N ASP A 40 16.12 -20.96 -13.01
CA ASP A 40 17.46 -21.27 -13.56
C ASP A 40 17.97 -20.22 -14.55
N ARG A 41 17.08 -19.50 -15.22
CA ARG A 41 17.42 -18.42 -16.16
C ARG A 41 17.69 -17.08 -15.47
N LEU A 42 17.31 -16.90 -14.20
CA LEU A 42 17.50 -15.64 -13.48
C LEU A 42 18.97 -15.44 -13.09
N ASP A 43 19.43 -14.22 -13.21
CA ASP A 43 20.68 -13.78 -12.58
C ASP A 43 20.46 -13.58 -11.08
N ILE A 44 21.20 -14.32 -10.27
CA ILE A 44 21.17 -14.27 -8.81
C ILE A 44 22.51 -13.83 -8.20
N SER A 45 23.40 -13.27 -8.99
CA SER A 45 24.75 -12.85 -8.58
C SER A 45 24.74 -11.92 -7.36
N ASP A 46 23.78 -10.98 -7.32
CA ASP A 46 23.60 -10.08 -6.17
C ASP A 46 23.22 -10.80 -4.88
N ILE A 47 22.50 -11.91 -4.98
CA ILE A 47 22.18 -12.75 -3.82
C ILE A 47 23.42 -13.56 -3.43
N GLU A 48 24.12 -14.14 -4.40
CA GLU A 48 25.34 -14.94 -4.18
C GLU A 48 26.44 -14.11 -3.54
N SER A 49 26.61 -12.85 -3.91
CA SER A 49 27.54 -11.90 -3.32
C SER A 49 27.35 -11.67 -1.81
N THR A 50 26.14 -11.94 -1.29
CA THR A 50 25.85 -11.81 0.14
C THR A 50 26.44 -12.96 0.99
N TYR A 51 26.92 -14.05 0.36
CA TYR A 51 27.52 -15.16 1.08
C TYR A 51 29.00 -14.93 1.30
N LYS A 52 29.43 -15.12 2.53
CA LYS A 52 30.86 -15.04 2.91
C LYS A 52 31.48 -16.43 2.80
N GLY A 53 32.66 -16.53 2.22
CA GLY A 53 33.34 -17.81 1.98
C GLY A 53 33.87 -18.53 3.24
N CYS A 54 33.45 -18.10 4.45
CA CYS A 54 33.93 -18.67 5.72
C CYS A 54 32.77 -19.33 6.47
N GLY A 55 33.01 -20.42 7.15
CA GLY A 55 32.07 -21.13 8.02
C GLY A 55 31.55 -22.45 7.41
N ALA A 56 30.45 -22.97 7.96
CA ALA A 56 29.80 -24.19 7.46
C ALA A 56 29.22 -24.00 6.06
N SER A 57 29.18 -25.07 5.27
CA SER A 57 28.61 -25.07 3.92
C SER A 57 27.18 -24.55 3.91
N SER A 58 26.92 -23.56 3.08
CA SER A 58 25.59 -22.96 2.91
C SER A 58 24.77 -23.70 1.85
N PHE A 59 23.45 -23.73 2.01
CA PHE A 59 22.56 -24.19 0.93
C PHE A 59 22.63 -23.22 -0.25
N HIS A 60 22.58 -23.78 -1.47
CA HIS A 60 22.66 -22.99 -2.69
C HIS A 60 21.46 -22.01 -2.77
N PRO A 61 21.67 -20.69 -2.99
CA PRO A 61 20.61 -19.69 -3.00
C PRO A 61 19.54 -19.95 -4.07
N ARG A 62 19.93 -20.42 -5.25
CA ARG A 62 19.00 -20.77 -6.33
C ARG A 62 18.03 -21.88 -5.92
N MET A 63 18.51 -22.90 -5.21
CA MET A 63 17.67 -23.96 -4.67
C MET A 63 16.67 -23.43 -3.65
N LEU A 64 17.10 -22.61 -2.70
CA LEU A 64 16.21 -21.99 -1.72
C LEU A 64 15.15 -21.10 -2.40
N LEU A 65 15.54 -20.36 -3.44
CA LEU A 65 14.62 -19.54 -4.22
C LEU A 65 13.56 -20.39 -4.92
N LYS A 66 13.95 -21.50 -5.59
CA LYS A 66 13.01 -22.47 -6.20
C LYS A 66 11.99 -22.99 -5.19
N VAL A 67 12.46 -23.43 -4.03
CA VAL A 67 11.62 -23.96 -2.94
C VAL A 67 10.64 -22.91 -2.45
N ILE A 68 11.10 -21.69 -2.19
CA ILE A 68 10.23 -20.61 -1.70
C ILE A 68 9.20 -20.19 -2.74
N VAL A 69 9.60 -19.95 -3.99
CA VAL A 69 8.69 -19.52 -5.06
C VAL A 69 7.63 -20.60 -5.33
N TYR A 70 8.04 -21.86 -5.43
CA TYR A 70 7.09 -22.95 -5.59
C TYR A 70 6.15 -23.10 -4.39
N SER A 71 6.64 -22.85 -3.18
CA SER A 71 5.81 -22.84 -1.98
C SER A 71 4.70 -21.79 -2.04
N TYR A 72 5.03 -20.55 -2.41
CA TYR A 72 4.03 -19.49 -2.60
C TYR A 72 3.05 -19.84 -3.73
N MET A 73 3.52 -20.47 -4.77
CA MET A 73 2.69 -20.97 -5.86
C MET A 73 1.72 -22.06 -5.40
N SER A 74 2.11 -22.86 -4.40
CA SER A 74 1.30 -23.94 -3.80
C SER A 74 0.56 -23.53 -2.52
N ASN A 75 0.39 -22.23 -2.26
CA ASN A 75 -0.26 -21.67 -1.07
C ASN A 75 0.40 -22.05 0.26
N VAL A 76 1.70 -22.30 0.23
CA VAL A 76 2.51 -22.63 1.41
C VAL A 76 3.36 -21.42 1.81
N TYR A 77 2.91 -20.68 2.81
CA TYR A 77 3.54 -19.41 3.26
C TYR A 77 4.41 -19.56 4.51
N SER A 78 4.29 -20.69 5.21
CA SER A 78 4.99 -20.97 6.48
C SER A 78 6.30 -21.73 6.25
N GLY A 79 7.42 -21.22 6.76
CA GLY A 79 8.72 -21.88 6.69
C GLY A 79 8.72 -23.29 7.30
N ARG A 80 8.01 -23.50 8.44
CA ARG A 80 7.88 -24.84 9.04
C ARG A 80 7.12 -25.82 8.14
N ARG A 81 6.12 -25.33 7.39
CA ARG A 81 5.41 -26.19 6.43
C ARG A 81 6.29 -26.48 5.21
N MET A 82 7.11 -25.51 4.77
CA MET A 82 8.10 -25.74 3.68
C MET A 82 9.10 -26.82 4.08
N GLU A 83 9.69 -26.72 5.29
CA GLU A 83 10.59 -27.73 5.83
C GLU A 83 9.96 -29.12 5.84
N ARG A 84 8.73 -29.26 6.35
CA ARG A 84 8.02 -30.54 6.35
C ARG A 84 7.84 -31.09 4.94
N LEU A 85 7.46 -30.25 3.95
CA LEU A 85 7.26 -30.67 2.58
C LEU A 85 8.55 -31.14 1.88
N LEU A 86 9.71 -30.64 2.30
CA LEU A 86 11.01 -31.12 1.83
C LEU A 86 11.29 -32.59 2.24
N HIS A 87 10.56 -33.12 3.24
CA HIS A 87 10.64 -34.51 3.66
C HIS A 87 9.51 -35.39 3.11
N GLU A 88 8.37 -34.81 2.73
CA GLU A 88 7.13 -35.56 2.46
C GLU A 88 6.67 -35.46 1.00
N ASN A 89 7.15 -34.47 0.23
CA ASN A 89 6.61 -34.18 -1.10
C ASN A 89 7.66 -34.26 -2.20
N VAL A 90 7.41 -35.11 -3.21
CA VAL A 90 8.32 -35.37 -4.32
C VAL A 90 8.75 -34.10 -5.07
N ASN A 91 7.83 -33.15 -5.29
CA ASN A 91 8.13 -31.89 -5.99
C ASN A 91 9.16 -31.05 -5.22
N TYR A 92 9.04 -31.00 -3.89
CA TYR A 92 10.00 -30.28 -3.03
C TYR A 92 11.34 -31.01 -2.94
N MET A 93 11.32 -32.34 -2.85
CA MET A 93 12.52 -33.16 -2.87
C MET A 93 13.30 -32.99 -4.18
N TRP A 94 12.59 -32.96 -5.31
CA TRP A 94 13.19 -32.71 -6.62
C TRP A 94 13.79 -31.30 -6.74
N LEU A 95 13.06 -30.26 -6.35
CA LEU A 95 13.56 -28.86 -6.39
C LEU A 95 14.80 -28.67 -5.52
N SER A 96 14.87 -29.35 -4.38
CA SER A 96 15.95 -29.22 -3.42
C SER A 96 17.13 -30.17 -3.67
N GLY A 97 17.01 -31.10 -4.66
CA GLY A 97 18.01 -32.16 -4.84
C GLY A 97 18.18 -32.96 -3.55
N MET A 98 17.09 -33.32 -2.88
CA MET A 98 17.06 -34.02 -1.59
C MET A 98 17.67 -33.23 -0.41
N SER A 99 18.07 -31.99 -0.59
CA SER A 99 18.52 -31.12 0.49
C SER A 99 17.36 -30.72 1.39
N ARG A 100 17.63 -30.63 2.71
CA ARG A 100 16.60 -30.41 3.74
C ARG A 100 16.94 -29.22 4.64
N PRO A 101 16.90 -27.96 4.12
CA PRO A 101 17.09 -26.79 4.93
C PRO A 101 15.99 -26.67 5.98
N ASP A 102 16.37 -26.31 7.20
CA ASP A 102 15.43 -26.04 8.29
C ASP A 102 14.62 -24.74 8.05
N PHE A 103 13.52 -24.57 8.79
CA PHE A 103 12.66 -23.40 8.65
C PHE A 103 13.36 -22.08 9.00
N ARG A 104 14.41 -22.10 9.84
CA ARG A 104 15.19 -20.92 10.21
C ARG A 104 16.03 -20.45 9.02
N THR A 105 16.68 -21.38 8.33
CA THR A 105 17.43 -21.13 7.10
C THR A 105 16.53 -20.56 6.00
N ILE A 106 15.36 -21.18 5.76
CA ILE A 106 14.37 -20.70 4.78
C ILE A 106 13.91 -19.29 5.14
N ASN A 107 13.55 -19.05 6.40
CA ASN A 107 13.09 -17.72 6.84
C ASN A 107 14.19 -16.66 6.79
N ARG A 108 15.43 -17.01 7.15
CA ARG A 108 16.58 -16.10 7.06
C ARG A 108 16.86 -15.73 5.61
N PHE A 109 16.87 -16.68 4.70
CA PHE A 109 17.04 -16.43 3.28
C PHE A 109 15.97 -15.45 2.77
N ARG A 110 14.69 -15.74 3.05
CA ARG A 110 13.56 -14.89 2.64
C ARG A 110 13.62 -13.47 3.23
N SER A 111 14.01 -13.32 4.49
CA SER A 111 13.93 -12.04 5.20
C SER A 111 15.21 -11.21 5.18
N GLU A 112 16.36 -11.79 4.82
CA GLU A 112 17.66 -11.11 4.86
C GLU A 112 18.35 -11.10 3.50
N ARG A 113 18.35 -12.24 2.77
CA ARG A 113 19.07 -12.36 1.49
C ARG A 113 18.31 -11.75 0.31
N LEU A 114 16.99 -11.79 0.35
CA LEU A 114 16.13 -11.22 -0.69
C LEU A 114 15.83 -9.73 -0.49
N CYS A 115 16.40 -9.09 0.54
CA CYS A 115 16.21 -7.67 0.82
C CYS A 115 16.98 -6.74 -0.13
N ASP A 116 16.78 -5.43 0.05
CA ASP A 116 17.60 -4.36 -0.53
C ASP A 116 17.58 -4.36 -2.07
N GLY A 117 16.39 -4.51 -2.65
CA GLY A 117 16.18 -4.48 -4.10
C GLY A 117 16.44 -5.82 -4.81
N ARG A 118 17.09 -6.80 -4.17
CA ARG A 118 17.46 -8.07 -4.83
C ARG A 118 16.25 -8.87 -5.29
N PHE A 119 15.18 -8.90 -4.49
CA PHE A 119 13.95 -9.58 -4.91
C PHE A 119 13.22 -8.80 -6.01
N GLU A 120 13.19 -7.49 -5.91
CA GLU A 120 12.61 -6.61 -6.93
C GLU A 120 13.29 -6.80 -8.28
N GLU A 121 14.61 -7.03 -8.29
CA GLU A 121 15.37 -7.32 -9.50
C GLU A 121 14.99 -8.69 -10.10
N LEU A 122 14.84 -9.73 -9.28
CA LEU A 122 14.36 -11.04 -9.77
C LEU A 122 12.95 -10.95 -10.36
N PHE A 123 12.07 -10.17 -9.72
CA PHE A 123 10.73 -9.90 -10.23
C PHE A 123 10.80 -9.18 -11.58
N ARG A 124 11.64 -8.16 -11.70
CA ARG A 124 11.88 -7.40 -12.93
C ARG A 124 12.33 -8.32 -14.07
N GLN A 125 13.35 -9.14 -13.83
CA GLN A 125 13.86 -10.10 -14.81
C GLN A 125 12.76 -11.04 -15.31
N THR A 126 11.94 -11.56 -14.39
CA THR A 126 10.84 -12.47 -14.75
C THR A 126 9.79 -11.77 -15.63
N VAL A 127 9.44 -10.52 -15.33
CA VAL A 127 8.48 -9.77 -16.15
C VAL A 127 9.08 -9.41 -17.51
N ILE A 128 10.38 -9.09 -17.59
CA ILE A 128 11.06 -8.83 -18.87
C ILE A 128 11.05 -10.10 -19.74
N MET A 129 11.34 -11.28 -19.18
CA MET A 129 11.22 -12.55 -19.91
C MET A 129 9.81 -12.76 -20.47
N MET A 130 8.77 -12.41 -19.71
CA MET A 130 7.38 -12.47 -20.17
C MET A 130 7.07 -11.43 -21.26
N ASN A 131 7.72 -10.28 -21.22
CA ASN A 131 7.62 -9.27 -22.26
C ASN A 131 8.28 -9.72 -23.56
N GLU A 132 9.48 -10.28 -23.49
CA GLU A 132 10.20 -10.85 -24.62
C GLU A 132 9.42 -11.98 -25.33
N GLU A 133 8.66 -12.76 -24.54
CA GLU A 133 7.79 -13.82 -25.07
C GLU A 133 6.40 -13.32 -25.52
N GLY A 134 6.18 -12.01 -25.50
CA GLY A 134 4.93 -11.36 -25.93
C GLY A 134 3.72 -11.63 -25.04
N VAL A 135 3.95 -12.04 -23.79
CA VAL A 135 2.87 -12.30 -22.82
C VAL A 135 2.34 -10.99 -22.23
N VAL A 136 3.21 -10.03 -22.00
CA VAL A 136 2.91 -8.65 -21.58
C VAL A 136 3.64 -7.65 -22.49
N SER A 137 3.11 -6.44 -22.66
CA SER A 137 3.73 -5.43 -23.52
C SER A 137 4.40 -4.28 -22.73
N LEU A 138 4.08 -4.12 -21.45
CA LEU A 138 4.47 -3.03 -20.57
C LEU A 138 3.97 -1.64 -21.03
N LYS A 139 3.03 -1.61 -21.98
CA LYS A 139 2.46 -0.37 -22.54
C LYS A 139 1.21 0.10 -21.78
N VAL A 140 0.48 -0.83 -21.17
CA VAL A 140 -0.77 -0.56 -20.45
C VAL A 140 -0.62 -0.98 -19.01
N GLN A 141 -1.03 -0.15 -18.08
CA GLN A 141 -1.12 -0.50 -16.66
C GLN A 141 -2.58 -0.37 -16.18
N TYR A 142 -3.18 -1.49 -15.80
CA TYR A 142 -4.42 -1.50 -15.01
C TYR A 142 -4.06 -1.44 -13.54
N ILE A 143 -4.27 -0.27 -12.90
CA ILE A 143 -3.86 -0.02 -11.53
C ILE A 143 -5.04 -0.13 -10.58
N ASP A 144 -4.87 -0.87 -9.49
CA ASP A 144 -5.81 -0.94 -8.38
C ASP A 144 -5.08 -1.20 -7.06
N GLY A 145 -5.76 -0.83 -5.97
CA GLY A 145 -5.25 -1.00 -4.61
C GLY A 145 -6.13 -1.89 -3.76
N THR A 146 -5.51 -2.65 -2.87
CA THR A 146 -6.22 -3.41 -1.85
C THR A 146 -5.51 -3.36 -0.52
N LYS A 147 -6.28 -3.51 0.56
CA LYS A 147 -5.74 -3.57 1.91
C LYS A 147 -5.53 -5.02 2.32
N ILE A 148 -4.30 -5.32 2.80
CA ILE A 148 -3.95 -6.63 3.33
C ILE A 148 -3.54 -6.47 4.80
N GLU A 149 -4.08 -7.33 5.66
CA GLU A 149 -3.87 -7.28 7.11
C GLU A 149 -2.42 -7.63 7.46
N SER A 150 -1.80 -6.87 8.39
CA SER A 150 -0.53 -7.23 9.00
C SER A 150 -0.69 -8.39 10.00
N VAL A 151 0.40 -9.13 10.25
CA VAL A 151 0.46 -10.12 11.34
C VAL A 151 0.38 -9.49 12.73
N ALA A 152 0.38 -8.17 12.82
CA ALA A 152 0.33 -7.42 14.08
C ALA A 152 -0.95 -7.70 14.89
N ASN A 153 -0.84 -7.53 16.21
CA ASN A 153 -2.00 -7.62 17.09
C ASN A 153 -2.88 -6.37 16.94
N LYS A 154 -4.16 -6.56 16.68
CA LYS A 154 -5.14 -5.48 16.48
C LYS A 154 -5.36 -4.59 17.71
N TYR A 155 -4.98 -5.02 18.91
CA TYR A 155 -5.12 -4.24 20.15
C TYR A 155 -3.88 -3.42 20.51
N THR A 156 -2.80 -3.48 19.72
CA THR A 156 -1.57 -2.73 19.99
C THR A 156 -1.49 -1.42 19.20
N PHE A 157 -2.60 -0.71 19.13
CA PHE A 157 -2.72 0.56 18.40
C PHE A 157 -2.13 1.74 19.19
N VAL A 158 -1.58 2.69 18.43
CA VAL A 158 -1.20 4.03 18.90
C VAL A 158 -1.78 5.04 17.92
N TRP A 159 -2.56 6.00 18.43
CA TRP A 159 -3.24 7.03 17.65
C TRP A 159 -2.59 8.39 17.87
N LYS A 160 -2.27 9.13 16.79
CA LYS A 160 -1.61 10.43 16.81
C LYS A 160 -2.37 11.44 17.68
N GLY A 161 -3.65 11.66 17.40
CA GLY A 161 -4.46 12.61 18.16
C GLY A 161 -4.59 12.27 19.64
N SER A 162 -4.55 10.99 20.04
CA SER A 162 -4.55 10.60 21.45
C SER A 162 -3.21 10.94 22.13
N ILE A 163 -2.09 10.70 21.44
CA ILE A 163 -0.75 11.01 21.95
C ILE A 163 -0.58 12.52 22.07
N GLU A 164 -0.90 13.30 21.05
CA GLU A 164 -0.81 14.77 21.05
C GLU A 164 -1.66 15.38 22.18
N LYS A 165 -2.91 14.95 22.32
CA LYS A 165 -3.80 15.40 23.41
C LYS A 165 -3.25 15.06 24.80
N ASN A 166 -2.72 13.84 24.98
CA ASN A 166 -2.17 13.41 26.27
C ASN A 166 -0.83 14.09 26.56
N LYS A 167 0.02 14.30 25.53
CA LYS A 167 1.27 15.06 25.62
C LYS A 167 0.99 16.48 26.11
N ALA A 168 0.12 17.23 25.42
CA ALA A 168 -0.23 18.60 25.78
C ALA A 168 -0.79 18.72 27.22
N LYS A 169 -1.65 17.78 27.63
CA LYS A 169 -2.17 17.75 29.02
C LYS A 169 -1.06 17.49 30.04
N LEU A 170 -0.13 16.61 29.72
CA LEU A 170 0.96 16.27 30.64
C LEU A 170 1.98 17.39 30.73
N GLU A 171 2.30 18.05 29.62
CA GLU A 171 3.17 19.24 29.57
C GLU A 171 2.60 20.39 30.41
N ALA A 172 1.33 20.71 30.24
CA ALA A 172 0.64 21.73 31.07
C ALA A 172 0.66 21.39 32.56
N LYS A 173 0.52 20.10 32.92
CA LYS A 173 0.59 19.64 34.30
C LYS A 173 2.00 19.75 34.87
N VAL A 174 3.01 19.37 34.10
CA VAL A 174 4.43 19.47 34.48
C VAL A 174 4.78 20.93 34.72
N ASP A 175 4.46 21.81 33.78
CA ASP A 175 4.72 23.24 33.90
C ASP A 175 4.04 23.88 35.14
N ALA A 176 2.80 23.54 35.43
CA ALA A 176 2.09 24.00 36.62
C ALA A 176 2.78 23.55 37.93
N VAL A 177 3.29 22.30 37.99
CA VAL A 177 4.01 21.83 39.18
C VAL A 177 5.35 22.53 39.34
N LEU A 178 6.09 22.71 38.24
CA LEU A 178 7.39 23.39 38.29
C LEU A 178 7.26 24.85 38.65
N LYS A 179 6.30 25.59 38.09
CA LYS A 179 5.98 26.98 38.47
C LYS A 179 5.59 27.12 39.95
N ALA A 180 4.75 26.18 40.45
CA ALA A 180 4.38 26.18 41.87
C ALA A 180 5.61 25.89 42.78
N ALA A 181 6.56 25.11 42.35
CA ALA A 181 7.78 24.85 43.08
C ALA A 181 8.72 26.06 43.07
N GLU A 182 8.89 26.72 41.93
CA GLU A 182 9.69 27.96 41.79
C GLU A 182 9.11 29.12 42.60
N SER A 183 7.82 29.30 42.64
CA SER A 183 7.18 30.35 43.48
C SER A 183 7.45 30.16 44.96
N VAL A 184 7.60 28.92 45.46
CA VAL A 184 7.93 28.62 46.85
C VAL A 184 9.44 28.83 47.12
N LEU A 185 10.28 28.66 46.11
CA LEU A 185 11.71 28.90 46.21
C LEU A 185 12.11 30.37 46.09
N ALA A 186 11.16 31.30 45.93
CA ALA A 186 11.37 32.72 45.71
C ALA A 186 12.35 33.07 44.56
N GLU A 187 12.31 32.29 43.50
CA GLU A 187 13.07 32.56 42.27
C GLU A 187 12.35 33.62 41.42
N GLU A 188 13.12 34.60 40.94
CA GLU A 188 12.66 35.48 39.87
C GLU A 188 12.40 34.64 38.62
N ASN A 189 11.21 34.76 38.02
CA ASN A 189 10.86 34.10 36.80
C ASN A 189 11.85 34.51 35.70
N GLU A 190 12.74 33.63 35.28
CA GLU A 190 13.34 33.70 33.95
C GLU A 190 12.17 33.49 32.96
N GLU A 191 11.78 34.56 32.23
CA GLU A 191 10.80 34.50 31.17
C GLU A 191 11.27 33.44 30.17
N CYS A 192 10.58 32.30 30.19
CA CYS A 192 10.77 31.29 29.15
C CYS A 192 10.41 31.93 27.80
N SER A 193 11.37 32.03 26.90
CA SER A 193 11.17 32.38 25.50
C SER A 193 10.01 31.53 24.93
N ALA A 194 9.24 32.11 24.00
CA ALA A 194 8.02 31.55 23.42
C ALA A 194 8.20 30.26 22.61
N GLU A 195 9.36 29.62 22.67
CA GLU A 195 9.63 28.31 22.09
C GLU A 195 9.25 27.21 23.10
N GLU A 196 8.64 26.12 22.63
CA GLU A 196 8.30 24.96 23.45
C GLU A 196 9.59 24.46 24.16
N PRO A 197 9.61 24.38 25.51
CA PRO A 197 10.82 23.99 26.25
C PRO A 197 11.24 22.58 25.80
N SER A 198 12.53 22.42 25.53
CA SER A 198 13.08 21.10 25.17
C SER A 198 12.94 20.13 26.33
N MET A 199 12.98 18.81 26.05
CA MET A 199 12.95 17.79 27.11
C MET A 199 14.14 17.90 28.05
N ASP A 200 15.31 18.30 27.53
CA ASP A 200 16.53 18.50 28.30
C ASP A 200 16.37 19.71 29.24
N ASP A 201 15.70 20.77 28.79
CA ASP A 201 15.38 21.95 29.61
C ASP A 201 14.44 21.59 30.76
N LEU A 202 13.39 20.81 30.50
CA LEU A 202 12.46 20.34 31.55
C LEU A 202 13.15 19.42 32.57
N SER A 203 14.06 18.56 32.12
CA SER A 203 14.84 17.70 33.01
C SER A 203 15.80 18.52 33.89
N ALA A 204 16.58 19.42 33.28
CA ALA A 204 17.50 20.30 33.98
C ALA A 204 16.78 21.22 34.99
N ARG A 205 15.62 21.77 34.58
CA ARG A 205 14.76 22.60 35.46
C ARG A 205 14.24 21.81 36.65
N THR A 206 13.79 20.57 36.42
CA THR A 206 13.31 19.69 37.50
C THR A 206 14.41 19.33 38.48
N GLU A 207 15.64 19.02 38.01
CA GLU A 207 16.79 18.71 38.87
C GLU A 207 17.26 19.91 39.66
N ARG A 208 17.33 21.09 39.05
CA ARG A 208 17.65 22.37 39.72
C ARG A 208 16.71 22.64 40.88
N ILE A 209 15.38 22.45 40.64
CA ILE A 209 14.36 22.65 41.68
C ILE A 209 14.56 21.69 42.84
N LEU A 210 14.81 20.40 42.60
CA LEU A 210 15.02 19.39 43.63
C LEU A 210 16.28 19.72 44.44
N GLN A 211 17.38 20.09 43.78
CA GLN A 211 18.63 20.48 44.46
C GLN A 211 18.43 21.71 45.38
N LYS A 212 17.77 22.74 44.92
CA LYS A 212 17.46 23.94 45.74
C LYS A 212 16.53 23.64 46.92
N MET A 213 15.55 22.73 46.71
CA MET A 213 14.70 22.28 47.84
C MET A 213 15.51 21.53 48.90
N ASP A 214 16.58 20.81 48.54
CA ASP A 214 17.48 20.17 49.47
C ASP A 214 18.36 21.20 50.18
N GLU A 215 18.95 22.17 49.46
CA GLU A 215 19.84 23.23 50.02
C GLU A 215 19.10 24.16 50.99
N GLN A 216 17.83 24.50 50.67
CA GLN A 216 17.04 25.42 51.52
C GLN A 216 16.27 24.69 52.63
N GLY A 217 16.33 23.38 52.74
CA GLY A 217 15.69 22.61 53.80
C GLY A 217 14.16 22.71 53.78
N ILE A 218 13.54 22.90 52.61
CA ILE A 218 12.08 23.14 52.49
C ILE A 218 11.30 21.93 52.93
N SER A 219 10.55 22.08 54.04
CA SER A 219 9.76 21.02 54.69
C SER A 219 8.47 20.63 53.96
N ASN A 220 8.13 21.22 52.78
CA ASN A 220 6.87 20.93 52.07
C ASN A 220 6.93 19.58 51.39
N ARG A 221 6.68 18.51 52.16
CA ARG A 221 6.67 17.10 51.68
C ARG A 221 5.73 16.88 50.46
N LYS A 222 4.60 17.61 50.39
CA LYS A 222 3.62 17.45 49.32
C LYS A 222 4.14 17.99 47.98
N LEU A 223 4.77 19.15 48.02
CA LEU A 223 5.37 19.77 46.82
C LEU A 223 6.57 18.95 46.32
N ARG A 224 7.45 18.55 47.23
CA ARG A 224 8.61 17.72 46.91
C ARG A 224 8.18 16.42 46.20
N ARG A 225 7.21 15.68 46.74
CA ARG A 225 6.66 14.48 46.11
C ARG A 225 6.08 14.76 44.72
N SER A 226 5.49 15.93 44.51
CA SER A 226 4.94 16.33 43.20
C SER A 226 6.08 16.53 42.18
N VAL A 227 7.20 17.17 42.57
CA VAL A 227 8.38 17.36 41.71
C VAL A 227 9.10 16.04 41.45
N GLU A 228 9.29 15.20 42.46
CA GLU A 228 9.82 13.84 42.30
C GLU A 228 8.97 13.02 41.33
N LYS A 229 7.64 13.11 41.41
CA LYS A 229 6.72 12.47 40.47
C LYS A 229 6.84 13.03 39.06
N VAL A 230 7.16 14.30 38.88
CA VAL A 230 7.49 14.85 37.56
C VAL A 230 8.73 14.17 37.02
N LYS A 231 9.81 14.06 37.80
CA LYS A 231 11.07 13.41 37.41
C LYS A 231 10.85 11.92 37.06
N ASP A 232 10.21 11.16 37.94
CA ASP A 232 10.18 9.71 37.87
C ASP A 232 9.09 9.16 36.95
N GLU A 233 7.95 9.87 36.79
CA GLU A 233 6.81 9.40 36.02
C GLU A 233 6.51 10.24 34.78
N SER A 234 6.52 11.60 34.94
CA SER A 234 6.01 12.49 33.89
C SER A 234 7.02 12.68 32.76
N LEU A 235 8.28 12.95 33.07
CA LEU A 235 9.34 13.10 32.06
C LEU A 235 9.54 11.83 31.22
N PRO A 236 9.66 10.62 31.81
CA PRO A 236 9.76 9.40 31.02
C PRO A 236 8.53 9.17 30.12
N LYS A 237 7.33 9.56 30.55
CA LYS A 237 6.12 9.51 29.71
C LYS A 237 6.18 10.48 28.53
N LEU A 238 6.66 11.71 28.74
CA LEU A 238 6.84 12.68 27.66
C LEU A 238 7.85 12.19 26.63
N VAL A 239 8.97 11.61 27.07
CA VAL A 239 9.95 10.94 26.18
C VAL A 239 9.28 9.83 25.37
N SER A 240 8.44 9.02 26.02
CA SER A 240 7.69 7.97 25.35
C SER A 240 6.73 8.54 24.29
N TYR A 241 6.01 9.63 24.59
CA TYR A 241 5.12 10.29 23.64
C TYR A 241 5.89 10.87 22.44
N LYS A 242 7.03 11.52 22.68
CA LYS A 242 7.92 12.02 21.62
C LYS A 242 8.36 10.87 20.70
N ARG A 243 8.84 9.77 21.28
CA ARG A 243 9.22 8.58 20.51
C ARG A 243 8.05 8.00 19.70
N HIS A 244 6.82 7.99 20.24
CA HIS A 244 5.63 7.54 19.51
C HIS A 244 5.34 8.42 18.29
N LEU A 245 5.49 9.75 18.43
CA LEU A 245 5.29 10.69 17.32
C LEU A 245 6.38 10.55 16.26
N GLU A 246 7.65 10.35 16.66
CA GLU A 246 8.77 10.09 15.74
C GLU A 246 8.54 8.81 14.90
N ILE A 247 8.17 7.70 15.55
CA ILE A 247 7.83 6.44 14.85
C ILE A 247 6.66 6.64 13.88
N MET A 248 5.70 7.46 14.28
CA MET A 248 4.47 7.69 13.52
C MET A 248 4.71 8.54 12.27
N GLY A 249 5.54 9.58 12.36
CA GLY A 249 5.80 10.55 11.28
C GLY A 249 4.48 11.17 10.76
N GLU A 250 4.23 11.06 9.46
CA GLU A 250 3.00 11.58 8.84
C GLU A 250 1.74 10.72 9.07
N ARG A 251 1.91 9.51 9.60
CA ARG A 251 0.80 8.57 9.82
C ARG A 251 -0.09 8.99 10.99
N ASN A 252 -1.38 8.69 10.89
CA ASN A 252 -2.33 8.93 11.98
C ASN A 252 -2.33 7.84 13.06
N SER A 253 -1.71 6.69 12.77
CA SER A 253 -1.64 5.55 13.69
C SER A 253 -0.55 4.58 13.30
N TYR A 254 -0.13 3.75 14.25
CA TYR A 254 0.71 2.58 13.98
C TYR A 254 0.47 1.47 15.01
N SER A 255 1.00 0.26 14.76
CA SER A 255 0.93 -0.86 15.69
C SER A 255 2.26 -1.06 16.41
N LYS A 256 2.26 -1.21 17.76
CA LYS A 256 3.47 -1.51 18.55
C LYS A 256 4.16 -2.82 18.16
N THR A 257 3.43 -3.75 17.54
CA THR A 257 3.96 -5.07 17.14
C THR A 257 4.43 -5.14 15.70
N ASP A 258 4.07 -4.13 14.87
CA ASP A 258 4.59 -3.91 13.52
C ASP A 258 4.59 -2.40 13.27
N LEU A 259 5.74 -1.78 13.48
CA LEU A 259 5.89 -0.31 13.51
C LEU A 259 5.53 0.35 12.18
N ASP A 260 5.60 -0.37 11.07
CA ASP A 260 5.32 0.14 9.73
C ASP A 260 3.85 -0.04 9.33
N ALA A 261 3.09 -0.89 10.03
CA ALA A 261 1.69 -1.11 9.76
C ALA A 261 0.82 0.04 10.28
N THR A 262 -0.09 0.53 9.43
CA THR A 262 -1.06 1.59 9.77
C THR A 262 -2.43 0.98 10.00
N PHE A 263 -3.19 1.52 10.95
CA PHE A 263 -4.58 1.08 11.16
C PHE A 263 -5.48 1.63 10.06
N MET A 264 -6.13 0.73 9.35
CA MET A 264 -7.01 1.04 8.23
C MET A 264 -8.26 0.16 8.23
N ARG A 265 -9.35 0.68 7.67
CA ARG A 265 -10.58 -0.10 7.47
C ARG A 265 -10.35 -1.09 6.33
N MET A 266 -10.54 -2.39 6.60
CA MET A 266 -10.43 -3.43 5.57
C MET A 266 -11.67 -3.44 4.67
N LYS A 267 -11.49 -3.83 3.38
CA LYS A 267 -12.62 -3.97 2.43
C LYS A 267 -13.52 -5.14 2.85
N GLU A 268 -12.95 -6.20 3.41
CA GLU A 268 -13.66 -7.41 3.87
C GLU A 268 -14.11 -7.30 5.33
N ASP A 269 -14.85 -6.26 5.67
CA ASP A 269 -15.47 -6.11 6.99
C ASP A 269 -16.83 -6.84 7.00
N ALA A 270 -16.80 -8.14 7.26
CA ALA A 270 -18.01 -8.99 7.26
C ALA A 270 -19.09 -8.54 8.25
N MET A 271 -18.71 -7.85 9.31
CA MET A 271 -19.64 -7.34 10.33
C MET A 271 -20.10 -5.91 10.04
N ASN A 272 -19.55 -5.28 9.02
CA ASN A 272 -19.82 -3.90 8.61
C ASN A 272 -19.83 -2.87 9.78
N ASN A 273 -19.02 -3.13 10.80
CA ASN A 273 -18.91 -2.31 12.01
C ASN A 273 -17.82 -1.24 11.94
N GLY A 274 -17.15 -1.11 10.81
CA GLY A 274 -16.09 -0.13 10.59
C GLY A 274 -14.79 -0.42 11.33
N GLN A 275 -14.59 -1.64 11.82
CA GLN A 275 -13.40 -2.02 12.56
C GLN A 275 -12.13 -1.78 11.75
N THR A 276 -11.20 -1.03 12.35
CA THR A 276 -9.86 -0.84 11.80
C THR A 276 -8.92 -1.96 12.24
N LYS A 277 -8.04 -2.40 11.33
CA LYS A 277 -7.00 -3.37 11.61
C LYS A 277 -5.65 -2.83 11.12
N PRO A 278 -4.53 -3.25 11.76
CA PRO A 278 -3.21 -2.91 11.23
C PRO A 278 -3.00 -3.61 9.89
N GLY A 279 -2.56 -2.86 8.89
CA GLY A 279 -2.37 -3.39 7.55
C GLY A 279 -1.55 -2.47 6.66
N TYR A 280 -1.46 -2.88 5.42
CA TYR A 280 -0.77 -2.19 4.36
C TYR A 280 -1.71 -2.01 3.16
N ASN A 281 -1.59 -0.88 2.48
CA ASN A 281 -2.23 -0.65 1.20
C ASN A 281 -1.31 -1.17 0.10
N VAL A 282 -1.75 -2.21 -0.58
CA VAL A 282 -1.01 -2.89 -1.63
C VAL A 282 -1.55 -2.42 -2.97
N GLN A 283 -0.69 -1.84 -3.79
CA GLN A 283 -1.00 -1.44 -5.15
C GLN A 283 -0.41 -2.45 -6.14
N ILE A 284 -1.15 -2.80 -7.18
CA ILE A 284 -0.64 -3.59 -8.31
C ILE A 284 -0.97 -2.90 -9.62
N ALA A 285 -0.11 -3.14 -10.62
CA ALA A 285 -0.43 -2.92 -12.02
C ALA A 285 -0.52 -4.28 -12.71
N THR A 286 -1.53 -4.47 -13.55
CA THR A 286 -1.69 -5.70 -14.32
C THR A 286 -1.78 -5.41 -15.81
N GLU A 287 -1.38 -6.38 -16.60
CA GLU A 287 -1.60 -6.47 -18.03
C GLU A 287 -1.83 -7.93 -18.39
N ASN A 288 -2.93 -8.24 -19.07
CA ASN A 288 -3.36 -9.62 -19.32
C ASN A 288 -3.45 -10.46 -18.03
N GLN A 289 -3.82 -9.81 -16.90
CA GLN A 289 -3.84 -10.38 -15.54
C GLN A 289 -2.47 -10.82 -15.01
N PHE A 290 -1.36 -10.48 -15.65
CA PHE A 290 -0.04 -10.61 -15.06
C PHE A 290 0.28 -9.35 -14.26
N ILE A 291 0.83 -9.53 -13.07
CA ILE A 291 1.27 -8.41 -12.25
C ILE A 291 2.59 -7.90 -12.84
N THR A 292 2.57 -6.70 -13.40
CA THR A 292 3.74 -6.04 -13.98
C THR A 292 4.45 -5.12 -13.00
N ASN A 293 3.72 -4.56 -12.03
CA ASN A 293 4.29 -3.76 -10.95
C ASN A 293 3.52 -3.98 -9.65
N TYR A 294 4.20 -3.78 -8.52
CA TYR A 294 3.57 -3.79 -7.19
C TYR A 294 4.25 -2.78 -6.26
N GLY A 295 3.46 -2.23 -5.33
CA GLY A 295 3.92 -1.30 -4.30
C GLY A 295 3.22 -1.51 -2.98
N ILE A 296 3.92 -1.23 -1.87
CA ILE A 296 3.39 -1.34 -0.50
C ILE A 296 3.39 0.05 0.12
N TYR A 297 2.23 0.50 0.53
CA TYR A 297 2.03 1.85 1.07
C TYR A 297 1.39 1.80 2.46
N TRP A 298 1.75 2.75 3.30
CA TRP A 298 1.18 2.93 4.63
C TRP A 298 -0.12 3.77 4.61
N ARG A 299 -0.36 4.54 3.54
CA ARG A 299 -1.55 5.39 3.40
C ARG A 299 -2.81 4.53 3.22
N PRO A 300 -3.88 4.77 4.02
CA PRO A 300 -5.13 4.02 3.88
C PRO A 300 -5.92 4.32 2.60
N THR A 301 -5.59 5.41 1.91
CA THR A 301 -6.27 5.90 0.71
C THR A 301 -5.38 5.78 -0.52
N ASP A 302 -5.98 5.60 -1.69
CA ASP A 302 -5.24 5.34 -2.94
C ASP A 302 -4.79 6.61 -3.65
N TRP A 303 -5.43 7.76 -3.39
CA TRP A 303 -5.21 9.01 -4.12
C TRP A 303 -3.76 9.51 -4.10
N GLY A 304 -3.00 9.20 -3.08
CA GLY A 304 -1.59 9.61 -2.94
C GLY A 304 -0.58 8.53 -3.31
N THR A 305 -1.02 7.40 -3.86
CA THR A 305 -0.13 6.28 -4.21
C THR A 305 0.25 6.23 -5.69
N MET A 306 -0.52 6.90 -6.57
CA MET A 306 -0.36 6.82 -8.02
C MET A 306 1.02 7.28 -8.50
N ILE A 307 1.43 8.49 -8.12
CA ILE A 307 2.69 9.07 -8.58
C ILE A 307 3.89 8.21 -8.16
N PRO A 308 4.10 7.89 -6.87
CA PRO A 308 5.23 7.04 -6.48
C PRO A 308 5.13 5.62 -7.05
N PHE A 309 3.93 5.15 -7.38
CA PHE A 309 3.74 3.85 -8.02
C PHE A 309 4.17 3.87 -9.50
N LEU A 310 3.84 4.93 -10.25
CA LEU A 310 4.28 5.13 -11.63
C LEU A 310 5.79 5.38 -11.71
N ASP A 311 6.35 6.12 -10.74
CA ASP A 311 7.81 6.30 -10.64
C ASP A 311 8.51 4.98 -10.42
N SER A 312 8.00 4.11 -9.54
CA SER A 312 8.58 2.78 -9.29
C SER A 312 8.54 1.87 -10.53
N PHE A 313 7.55 2.04 -11.41
CA PHE A 313 7.50 1.32 -12.69
C PHE A 313 8.60 1.82 -13.63
N ARG A 314 8.75 3.14 -13.77
CA ARG A 314 9.79 3.74 -14.58
C ARG A 314 11.20 3.37 -14.09
N GLU A 315 11.43 3.41 -12.79
CA GLU A 315 12.69 2.98 -12.18
C GLU A 315 13.00 1.50 -12.46
N ARG A 316 11.98 0.65 -12.37
CA ARG A 316 12.11 -0.79 -12.57
C ARG A 316 12.43 -1.19 -14.01
N TYR A 317 11.81 -0.53 -14.99
CA TYR A 317 11.91 -0.93 -16.40
C TYR A 317 12.67 0.07 -17.30
N GLY A 318 13.11 1.21 -16.76
CA GLY A 318 13.78 2.27 -17.54
C GLY A 318 12.85 2.98 -18.53
N THR A 319 11.56 2.64 -18.56
CA THR A 319 10.55 3.21 -19.46
C THR A 319 9.22 3.39 -18.73
N GLN A 320 8.34 4.22 -19.27
CA GLN A 320 7.01 4.43 -18.71
C GLN A 320 5.95 3.80 -19.61
N SER A 321 4.84 3.35 -19.02
CA SER A 321 3.68 2.88 -19.77
C SER A 321 3.04 4.04 -20.56
N LYS A 322 2.39 3.71 -21.67
CA LYS A 322 1.68 4.69 -22.50
C LYS A 322 0.27 4.96 -22.00
N GLU A 323 -0.37 3.97 -21.45
CA GLU A 323 -1.77 4.01 -21.02
C GLU A 323 -1.88 3.57 -19.56
N VAL A 324 -2.64 4.32 -18.76
CA VAL A 324 -2.95 3.98 -17.37
C VAL A 324 -4.46 3.95 -17.16
N VAL A 325 -4.94 2.84 -16.66
CA VAL A 325 -6.36 2.59 -16.38
C VAL A 325 -6.55 2.42 -14.88
N ALA A 326 -7.31 3.30 -14.25
CA ALA A 326 -7.57 3.22 -12.81
C ALA A 326 -8.98 3.71 -12.45
N ASP A 327 -9.38 3.49 -11.20
CA ASP A 327 -10.69 3.93 -10.72
C ASP A 327 -10.71 5.41 -10.29
N SER A 328 -11.87 5.85 -9.81
CA SER A 328 -12.08 7.25 -9.39
C SER A 328 -11.30 7.64 -8.13
N GLY A 329 -10.78 6.69 -7.37
CA GLY A 329 -9.92 6.97 -6.22
C GLY A 329 -8.59 7.62 -6.59
N TYR A 330 -8.18 7.48 -7.85
CA TYR A 330 -6.94 8.06 -8.39
C TYR A 330 -7.17 9.34 -9.20
N GLY A 331 -8.41 9.70 -9.50
CA GLY A 331 -8.77 10.84 -10.37
C GLY A 331 -8.69 12.18 -9.67
N ASN A 332 -7.48 12.71 -9.48
CA ASN A 332 -7.22 14.04 -8.92
C ASN A 332 -6.27 14.85 -9.81
N GLU A 333 -6.26 16.16 -9.62
CA GLU A 333 -5.49 17.11 -10.43
C GLU A 333 -3.99 16.78 -10.47
N ALA A 334 -3.39 16.44 -9.32
CA ALA A 334 -1.96 16.11 -9.24
C ALA A 334 -1.60 14.89 -10.09
N ASN A 335 -2.42 13.84 -10.03
CA ASN A 335 -2.20 12.62 -10.80
C ASN A 335 -2.37 12.85 -12.30
N TYR A 336 -3.39 13.61 -12.72
CA TYR A 336 -3.57 13.97 -14.14
C TYR A 336 -2.42 14.82 -14.66
N ALA A 337 -1.99 15.84 -13.90
CA ALA A 337 -0.87 16.68 -14.26
C ALA A 337 0.44 15.89 -14.41
N TYR A 338 0.67 14.92 -13.51
CA TYR A 338 1.81 14.01 -13.58
C TYR A 338 1.75 13.13 -14.84
N MET A 339 0.60 12.52 -15.12
CA MET A 339 0.45 11.66 -16.30
C MET A 339 0.62 12.44 -17.60
N GLU A 340 0.03 13.63 -17.71
CA GLU A 340 0.19 14.52 -18.87
C GLU A 340 1.66 14.89 -19.08
N SER A 341 2.37 15.30 -18.00
CA SER A 341 3.78 15.70 -18.10
C SER A 341 4.72 14.56 -18.47
N ASN A 342 4.31 13.30 -18.25
CA ASN A 342 5.06 12.09 -18.62
C ASN A 342 4.55 11.41 -19.90
N GLY A 343 3.64 12.05 -20.65
CA GLY A 343 3.10 11.52 -21.91
C GLY A 343 2.26 10.25 -21.75
N ILE A 344 1.57 10.10 -20.61
CA ILE A 344 0.72 8.95 -20.29
C ILE A 344 -0.74 9.31 -20.58
N GLU A 345 -1.41 8.51 -21.38
CA GLU A 345 -2.86 8.60 -21.59
C GLU A 345 -3.61 8.12 -20.34
N ALA A 346 -4.36 9.04 -19.71
CA ALA A 346 -5.00 8.81 -18.42
C ALA A 346 -6.45 8.30 -18.57
N TYR A 347 -6.64 7.01 -18.72
CA TYR A 347 -7.97 6.38 -18.66
C TYR A 347 -8.44 6.20 -17.21
N VAL A 348 -8.33 7.27 -16.44
CA VAL A 348 -8.64 7.30 -15.01
C VAL A 348 -9.96 8.03 -14.80
N LYS A 349 -10.89 7.40 -14.08
CA LYS A 349 -12.18 8.03 -13.75
C LYS A 349 -11.98 9.10 -12.68
N TYR A 350 -12.80 10.14 -12.70
CA TYR A 350 -12.92 11.10 -11.60
C TYR A 350 -14.25 10.90 -10.85
N ASN A 351 -14.34 11.41 -9.64
CA ASN A 351 -15.43 11.10 -8.70
C ASN A 351 -16.84 11.27 -9.27
N MET A 352 -17.07 12.28 -10.12
CA MET A 352 -18.39 12.59 -10.66
C MET A 352 -18.68 11.98 -12.03
N PHE A 353 -17.73 11.24 -12.64
CA PHE A 353 -17.81 10.70 -14.00
C PHE A 353 -19.14 9.97 -14.29
N HIS A 354 -19.57 9.08 -13.39
CA HIS A 354 -20.85 8.36 -13.55
C HIS A 354 -22.07 9.18 -13.12
N ALA A 355 -21.89 10.17 -12.22
CA ALA A 355 -23.00 11.01 -11.78
C ALA A 355 -23.43 11.99 -12.88
N GLU A 356 -22.46 12.50 -13.62
CA GLU A 356 -22.68 13.46 -14.72
C GLU A 356 -23.46 12.90 -15.89
N THR A 357 -23.50 11.57 -16.07
CA THR A 357 -24.34 10.92 -17.10
C THR A 357 -25.81 10.81 -16.72
N LYS A 358 -26.13 11.05 -15.43
CA LYS A 358 -27.52 10.94 -14.96
C LYS A 358 -28.30 12.22 -15.25
N ARG A 359 -29.53 12.06 -15.79
CA ARG A 359 -30.42 13.18 -16.10
C ARG A 359 -30.64 14.15 -14.93
N ARG A 360 -30.72 13.62 -13.70
CA ARG A 360 -30.84 14.44 -12.48
C ARG A 360 -29.65 15.38 -12.29
N TYR A 361 -28.45 14.95 -12.64
CA TYR A 361 -27.24 15.77 -12.52
C TYR A 361 -27.20 16.82 -13.65
N ALA A 362 -27.43 16.42 -14.89
CA ALA A 362 -27.43 17.32 -16.04
C ALA A 362 -28.48 18.44 -15.91
N ASN A 363 -29.67 18.15 -15.34
CA ASN A 363 -30.75 19.11 -15.17
C ASN A 363 -30.60 19.97 -13.90
N ASN A 364 -29.55 19.76 -13.07
CA ASN A 364 -29.36 20.55 -11.86
C ASN A 364 -28.59 21.84 -12.15
N GLY A 365 -29.30 22.94 -12.45
CA GLY A 365 -28.70 24.26 -12.69
C GLY A 365 -27.97 24.90 -11.50
N PHE A 366 -28.07 24.32 -10.29
CA PHE A 366 -27.33 24.80 -9.12
C PHE A 366 -25.89 24.28 -9.04
N LEU A 367 -25.54 23.28 -9.83
CA LEU A 367 -24.17 22.79 -9.92
C LEU A 367 -23.32 23.72 -10.77
N VAL A 368 -22.11 24.02 -10.30
CA VAL A 368 -21.20 24.95 -10.98
C VAL A 368 -20.90 24.50 -12.40
N GLN A 369 -20.76 23.19 -12.64
CA GLN A 369 -20.49 22.59 -13.94
C GLN A 369 -21.66 22.79 -14.96
N ASN A 370 -22.87 23.07 -14.47
CA ASN A 370 -24.05 23.29 -15.29
C ASN A 370 -24.41 24.78 -15.42
N MET A 371 -23.66 25.67 -14.78
CA MET A 371 -23.85 27.12 -14.93
C MET A 371 -23.20 27.60 -16.22
N TYR A 372 -23.80 28.58 -16.85
CA TYR A 372 -23.18 29.25 -17.99
C TYR A 372 -21.92 30.00 -17.56
N TYR A 373 -20.83 29.78 -18.26
CA TYR A 373 -19.57 30.47 -18.09
C TYR A 373 -19.22 31.28 -19.34
N ASN A 374 -19.03 32.57 -19.20
CA ASN A 374 -18.53 33.43 -20.26
C ASN A 374 -16.99 33.52 -20.14
N ALA A 375 -16.28 32.83 -21.06
CA ALA A 375 -14.81 32.78 -21.03
C ALA A 375 -14.15 34.08 -21.50
N SER A 376 -14.85 34.93 -22.28
CA SER A 376 -14.30 36.19 -22.79
C SER A 376 -14.27 37.30 -21.73
N GLU A 377 -15.26 37.30 -20.83
CA GLU A 377 -15.41 38.31 -19.77
C GLU A 377 -15.20 37.72 -18.37
N ASP A 378 -14.87 36.44 -18.28
CA ASP A 378 -14.53 35.70 -17.06
C ASP A 378 -15.56 35.79 -15.92
N TYR A 379 -16.84 35.46 -16.22
CA TYR A 379 -17.91 35.38 -15.23
C TYR A 379 -18.80 34.15 -15.41
N TYR A 380 -19.43 33.73 -14.33
CA TYR A 380 -20.50 32.72 -14.32
C TYR A 380 -21.86 33.37 -14.22
N VAL A 381 -22.89 32.73 -14.76
CA VAL A 381 -24.27 33.17 -14.60
C VAL A 381 -24.99 32.25 -13.62
N CYS A 382 -25.52 32.81 -12.53
CA CYS A 382 -26.29 32.05 -11.55
C CYS A 382 -27.66 31.63 -12.11
N PRO A 383 -28.39 30.66 -11.51
CA PRO A 383 -29.70 30.22 -11.99
C PRO A 383 -30.79 31.32 -12.05
N MET A 384 -30.57 32.47 -11.41
CA MET A 384 -31.43 33.65 -11.48
C MET A 384 -30.96 34.69 -12.51
N GLY A 385 -29.97 34.36 -13.34
CA GLY A 385 -29.45 35.26 -14.37
C GLY A 385 -28.47 36.35 -13.88
N GLN A 386 -28.04 36.32 -12.61
CA GLN A 386 -27.03 37.28 -12.14
C GLN A 386 -25.62 36.83 -12.54
N HIS A 387 -24.80 37.81 -12.91
CA HIS A 387 -23.36 37.57 -13.11
C HIS A 387 -22.70 37.28 -11.75
N MET A 388 -21.85 36.31 -11.75
CA MET A 388 -20.94 35.99 -10.64
C MET A 388 -19.53 36.36 -11.11
N GLU A 389 -19.06 37.49 -10.66
CA GLU A 389 -17.77 38.02 -11.07
C GLU A 389 -16.63 37.39 -10.29
N ARG A 390 -15.48 37.30 -10.93
CA ARG A 390 -14.26 36.82 -10.30
C ARG A 390 -13.80 37.82 -9.24
N CYS A 391 -13.69 37.38 -8.00
CA CYS A 391 -13.31 38.22 -6.87
C CYS A 391 -11.93 37.89 -6.29
N GLY A 392 -11.22 36.92 -6.86
CA GLY A 392 -9.86 36.57 -6.45
C GLY A 392 -9.47 35.13 -6.71
N LYS A 393 -8.26 34.79 -6.33
CA LYS A 393 -7.70 33.44 -6.38
C LYS A 393 -7.44 32.92 -4.97
N GLN A 394 -7.62 31.64 -4.78
CA GLN A 394 -7.19 30.94 -3.58
C GLN A 394 -6.18 29.86 -3.95
N HIS A 395 -5.09 29.82 -3.23
CA HIS A 395 -4.10 28.77 -3.36
C HIS A 395 -4.34 27.72 -2.26
N SER A 396 -4.26 26.47 -2.63
CA SER A 396 -4.29 25.35 -1.68
C SER A 396 -3.11 24.44 -1.93
N VAL A 397 -2.58 23.89 -0.85
CA VAL A 397 -1.52 22.89 -0.92
C VAL A 397 -2.10 21.59 -0.39
N SER A 398 -2.01 20.52 -1.15
CA SER A 398 -2.44 19.20 -0.70
C SER A 398 -1.46 18.64 0.34
N ASP A 399 -1.88 17.63 1.10
CA ASP A 399 -1.01 16.91 2.04
C ASP A 399 0.24 16.28 1.38
N LEU A 400 0.28 16.21 0.05
CA LEU A 400 1.42 15.74 -0.75
C LEU A 400 2.25 16.88 -1.35
N GLY A 401 2.00 18.11 -0.93
CA GLY A 401 2.74 19.28 -1.41
C GLY A 401 2.32 19.79 -2.80
N TYR A 402 1.29 19.21 -3.44
CA TYR A 402 0.79 19.71 -4.72
C TYR A 402 0.06 21.03 -4.53
N ARG A 403 0.49 22.05 -5.30
CA ARG A 403 -0.10 23.40 -5.28
C ARG A 403 -1.20 23.48 -6.31
N SER A 404 -2.42 23.78 -5.85
CA SER A 404 -3.61 23.98 -6.68
C SER A 404 -4.08 25.42 -6.56
N GLU A 405 -4.53 25.97 -7.68
CA GLU A 405 -5.07 27.32 -7.78
C GLU A 405 -6.57 27.25 -8.10
N VAL A 406 -7.37 27.98 -7.34
CA VAL A 406 -8.83 28.01 -7.45
C VAL A 406 -9.30 29.44 -7.61
N ASP A 407 -10.02 29.73 -8.68
CA ASP A 407 -10.67 31.01 -8.89
C ASP A 407 -11.97 31.09 -8.10
N VAL A 408 -12.21 32.23 -7.46
CA VAL A 408 -13.42 32.47 -6.65
C VAL A 408 -14.30 33.47 -7.36
N TYR A 409 -15.54 33.04 -7.67
CA TYR A 409 -16.57 33.89 -8.27
C TYR A 409 -17.67 34.14 -7.26
N ARG A 410 -18.24 35.34 -7.27
CA ARG A 410 -19.25 35.73 -6.27
C ARG A 410 -20.42 36.43 -6.94
N ALA A 411 -21.63 36.04 -6.55
CA ALA A 411 -22.86 36.70 -6.97
C ALA A 411 -22.95 38.11 -6.35
N VAL A 412 -23.56 39.05 -7.05
CA VAL A 412 -23.70 40.43 -6.63
C VAL A 412 -24.58 40.52 -5.38
N ASN A 413 -25.78 39.92 -5.41
CA ASN A 413 -26.72 39.94 -4.29
C ASN A 413 -27.64 38.71 -4.30
N CYS A 414 -27.74 38.05 -3.17
CA CYS A 414 -28.66 36.90 -3.01
C CYS A 414 -29.74 37.17 -1.93
N LYS A 415 -29.81 38.40 -1.39
CA LYS A 415 -30.84 38.78 -0.42
C LYS A 415 -32.21 38.84 -1.11
N GLY A 416 -33.21 38.14 -0.56
CA GLY A 416 -34.54 38.05 -1.15
C GLY A 416 -34.65 37.15 -2.38
N CYS A 417 -33.62 36.41 -2.76
CA CYS A 417 -33.65 35.49 -3.89
C CYS A 417 -34.60 34.31 -3.62
N PRO A 418 -35.61 34.06 -4.49
CA PRO A 418 -36.57 32.96 -4.30
C PRO A 418 -35.95 31.55 -4.37
N LEU A 419 -34.82 31.42 -5.04
CA LEU A 419 -34.10 30.14 -5.16
C LEU A 419 -33.06 29.90 -4.07
N ARG A 420 -32.91 30.82 -3.12
CA ARG A 420 -31.84 30.79 -2.09
C ARG A 420 -31.78 29.44 -1.35
N GLY A 421 -32.92 28.94 -0.85
CA GLY A 421 -32.98 27.68 -0.08
C GLY A 421 -32.59 26.42 -0.86
N MET A 422 -32.75 26.44 -2.17
CA MET A 422 -32.32 25.34 -3.06
C MET A 422 -30.89 25.52 -3.58
N CYS A 423 -30.42 26.78 -3.63
CA CYS A 423 -29.16 27.15 -4.26
C CYS A 423 -27.95 26.96 -3.34
N TYR A 424 -28.05 27.40 -2.08
CA TYR A 424 -27.00 27.26 -1.05
C TYR A 424 -27.54 27.53 0.37
N SER A 425 -26.88 26.95 1.37
CA SER A 425 -27.30 26.96 2.78
C SER A 425 -26.54 27.94 3.68
N SER A 426 -25.60 28.74 3.13
CA SER A 426 -24.81 29.68 3.91
C SER A 426 -25.62 30.86 4.41
N VAL A 427 -25.28 31.39 5.57
CA VAL A 427 -25.87 32.61 6.16
C VAL A 427 -25.51 33.89 5.37
N ILE A 428 -24.44 33.84 4.58
CA ILE A 428 -23.92 34.96 3.79
C ILE A 428 -24.88 35.31 2.64
N ASP A 429 -25.20 36.59 2.45
CA ASP A 429 -26.13 37.08 1.42
C ASP A 429 -25.52 37.14 0.00
N ARG A 430 -24.44 36.43 -0.26
CA ARG A 430 -23.78 36.33 -1.57
C ARG A 430 -23.23 34.94 -1.77
N ARG A 431 -23.75 34.22 -2.74
CA ARG A 431 -23.17 32.90 -3.11
C ARG A 431 -21.77 33.08 -3.72
N SER A 432 -20.81 32.33 -3.20
CA SER A 432 -19.49 32.20 -3.83
C SER A 432 -19.31 30.77 -4.34
N ILE A 433 -18.73 30.65 -5.52
CA ILE A 433 -18.32 29.38 -6.11
C ILE A 433 -16.80 29.38 -6.27
N LYS A 434 -16.22 28.19 -6.14
CA LYS A 434 -14.78 27.97 -6.33
C LYS A 434 -14.60 27.08 -7.54
N VAL A 435 -13.82 27.53 -8.50
CA VAL A 435 -13.60 26.82 -9.76
C VAL A 435 -12.12 26.60 -9.95
N ASN A 436 -11.75 25.37 -10.27
CA ASN A 436 -10.40 25.01 -10.68
C ASN A 436 -10.41 24.68 -12.17
N HIS A 437 -10.18 25.68 -13.01
CA HIS A 437 -10.22 25.54 -14.47
C HIS A 437 -9.22 24.49 -14.99
N ARG A 438 -8.05 24.37 -14.35
CA ARG A 438 -7.05 23.35 -14.70
C ARG A 438 -7.57 21.94 -14.41
N SER A 439 -8.15 21.72 -13.23
CA SER A 439 -8.77 20.44 -12.87
C SER A 439 -9.94 20.09 -13.80
N ASP A 440 -10.73 21.09 -14.20
CA ASP A 440 -11.88 20.88 -15.10
C ASP A 440 -11.43 20.58 -16.54
N SER A 441 -10.32 21.16 -17.00
CA SER A 441 -9.65 20.82 -18.25
C SER A 441 -9.20 19.34 -18.24
N PHE A 442 -8.54 18.88 -17.19
CA PHE A 442 -8.15 17.48 -17.03
C PHE A 442 -9.36 16.53 -17.02
N LYS A 443 -10.44 16.88 -16.33
CA LYS A 443 -11.66 16.06 -16.32
C LYS A 443 -12.31 15.98 -17.70
N LYS A 444 -12.31 17.08 -18.45
CA LYS A 444 -12.81 17.11 -19.84
C LYS A 444 -12.00 16.18 -20.73
N HIS A 445 -10.67 16.29 -20.69
CA HIS A 445 -9.78 15.42 -21.45
C HIS A 445 -9.93 13.94 -21.02
N ALA A 446 -9.96 13.66 -19.72
CA ALA A 446 -10.20 12.31 -19.22
C ALA A 446 -11.55 11.76 -19.67
N ARG A 447 -12.60 12.59 -19.74
CA ARG A 447 -13.90 12.19 -20.27
C ARG A 447 -13.82 11.81 -21.75
N GLU A 448 -13.15 12.61 -22.57
CA GLU A 448 -12.93 12.34 -23.99
C GLU A 448 -12.23 10.99 -24.17
N LEU A 449 -11.14 10.76 -23.44
CA LEU A 449 -10.44 9.47 -23.44
C LEU A 449 -11.35 8.30 -22.99
N LEU A 450 -12.02 8.45 -21.85
CA LEU A 450 -12.86 7.39 -21.27
C LEU A 450 -14.10 7.05 -22.13
N THR A 451 -14.59 7.98 -22.95
CA THR A 451 -15.74 7.76 -23.84
C THR A 451 -15.35 7.37 -25.25
N SER A 452 -14.08 7.41 -25.61
CA SER A 452 -13.54 6.88 -26.85
C SER A 452 -13.75 5.36 -26.96
N GLU A 453 -13.68 4.81 -28.15
CA GLU A 453 -13.75 3.36 -28.39
C GLU A 453 -12.66 2.62 -27.58
N ARG A 454 -11.43 3.11 -27.61
CA ARG A 454 -10.31 2.58 -26.80
C ARG A 454 -10.62 2.63 -25.32
N GLY A 455 -11.11 3.77 -24.83
CA GLY A 455 -11.47 3.96 -23.43
C GLY A 455 -12.60 3.05 -22.96
N MET A 456 -13.61 2.81 -23.79
CA MET A 456 -14.68 1.85 -23.47
C MET A 456 -14.15 0.43 -23.35
N MET A 457 -13.26 0.00 -24.25
CA MET A 457 -12.61 -1.30 -24.21
C MET A 457 -11.76 -1.45 -22.93
N LEU A 458 -10.90 -0.47 -22.64
CA LEU A 458 -10.04 -0.51 -21.46
C LEU A 458 -10.84 -0.54 -20.15
N ARG A 459 -11.91 0.27 -20.06
CA ARG A 459 -12.77 0.27 -18.86
C ARG A 459 -13.51 -1.05 -18.65
N SER A 460 -13.96 -1.70 -19.74
CA SER A 460 -14.64 -3.00 -19.64
C SER A 460 -13.70 -4.12 -19.20
N SER A 461 -12.42 -4.01 -19.51
CA SER A 461 -11.39 -4.98 -19.10
C SER A 461 -10.96 -4.84 -17.64
N ARG A 462 -11.17 -3.68 -17.01
CA ARG A 462 -10.70 -3.42 -15.65
C ARG A 462 -11.17 -4.46 -14.59
N PRO A 463 -12.44 -4.92 -14.55
CA PRO A 463 -12.87 -5.91 -13.56
C PRO A 463 -12.17 -7.27 -13.70
N ILE A 464 -11.79 -7.64 -14.91
CA ILE A 464 -11.08 -8.91 -15.17
C ILE A 464 -9.56 -8.76 -15.05
N GLU A 465 -9.04 -7.56 -14.94
CA GLU A 465 -7.62 -7.26 -14.76
C GLU A 465 -7.26 -7.22 -13.26
N PRO A 466 -7.10 -6.09 -12.58
CA PRO A 466 -6.59 -6.08 -11.21
C PRO A 466 -7.57 -6.65 -10.18
N GLU A 467 -8.89 -6.47 -10.38
CA GLU A 467 -9.90 -6.95 -9.43
C GLU A 467 -9.93 -8.48 -9.37
N ALA A 468 -9.89 -9.15 -10.55
CA ALA A 468 -9.83 -10.61 -10.61
C ALA A 468 -8.51 -11.15 -10.02
N VAL A 469 -7.38 -10.47 -10.26
CA VAL A 469 -6.09 -10.85 -9.70
C VAL A 469 -6.09 -10.74 -8.17
N PHE A 470 -6.63 -9.67 -7.60
CA PHE A 470 -6.80 -9.58 -6.15
C PHE A 470 -7.77 -10.62 -5.59
N GLY A 471 -8.84 -10.92 -6.33
CA GLY A 471 -9.77 -12.00 -6.00
C GLY A 471 -9.06 -13.35 -5.92
N ASP A 472 -8.25 -13.68 -6.93
CA ASP A 472 -7.45 -14.90 -6.97
C ASP A 472 -6.47 -15.00 -5.78
N ILE A 473 -5.70 -13.94 -5.52
CA ILE A 473 -4.73 -13.89 -4.42
C ILE A 473 -5.40 -14.08 -3.06
N LYS A 474 -6.50 -13.36 -2.81
CA LYS A 474 -7.14 -13.33 -1.49
C LYS A 474 -8.05 -14.53 -1.21
N PHE A 475 -8.80 -14.98 -2.20
CA PHE A 475 -9.82 -16.01 -2.01
C PHE A 475 -9.35 -17.39 -2.45
N ASN A 476 -8.84 -17.55 -3.68
CA ASN A 476 -8.39 -18.85 -4.18
C ASN A 476 -7.08 -19.29 -3.51
N HIS A 477 -6.18 -18.32 -3.25
CA HIS A 477 -4.88 -18.60 -2.64
C HIS A 477 -4.80 -18.25 -1.15
N GLY A 478 -5.86 -17.68 -0.58
CA GLY A 478 -5.99 -17.44 0.85
C GLY A 478 -4.99 -16.44 1.44
N PHE A 479 -4.36 -15.60 0.61
CA PHE A 479 -3.39 -14.61 1.08
C PHE A 479 -4.11 -13.33 1.52
N ARG A 480 -4.70 -13.34 2.71
CA ARG A 480 -5.44 -12.21 3.31
C ARG A 480 -4.65 -11.47 4.37
N ARG A 481 -3.54 -12.04 4.83
CA ARG A 481 -2.74 -11.52 5.92
C ARG A 481 -1.26 -11.82 5.69
N PHE A 482 -0.41 -10.81 5.86
CA PHE A 482 1.04 -10.97 5.87
C PHE A 482 1.51 -11.87 7.02
N ARG A 483 2.62 -12.55 6.79
CA ARG A 483 3.31 -13.38 7.79
C ARG A 483 4.57 -12.69 8.31
N LEU A 484 5.13 -11.77 7.52
CA LEU A 484 6.28 -10.97 7.88
C LEU A 484 5.85 -9.60 8.42
N LYS A 485 6.75 -8.94 9.15
CA LYS A 485 6.60 -7.61 9.73
C LYS A 485 7.61 -6.66 9.10
N SER A 486 7.35 -5.39 9.15
CA SER A 486 8.05 -4.26 8.55
C SER A 486 7.85 -4.15 7.04
N ASN A 487 7.82 -2.91 6.55
CA ASN A 487 7.61 -2.62 5.12
C ASN A 487 8.64 -3.34 4.22
N ARG A 488 9.91 -3.36 4.63
CA ARG A 488 11.01 -4.04 3.91
C ARG A 488 10.69 -5.52 3.65
N LYS A 489 10.23 -6.26 4.67
CA LYS A 489 9.94 -7.70 4.56
C LYS A 489 8.58 -7.98 3.92
N VAL A 490 7.59 -7.14 4.20
CA VAL A 490 6.23 -7.22 3.60
C VAL A 490 6.30 -7.01 2.08
N ARG A 491 7.18 -6.11 1.60
CA ARG A 491 7.43 -5.89 0.18
C ARG A 491 7.95 -7.16 -0.51
N ILE A 492 8.90 -7.87 0.10
CA ILE A 492 9.39 -9.17 -0.42
C ILE A 492 8.27 -10.21 -0.41
N GLU A 493 7.52 -10.29 0.68
CA GLU A 493 6.46 -11.28 0.83
C GLU A 493 5.38 -11.10 -0.23
N PHE A 494 4.94 -9.86 -0.48
CA PHE A 494 3.99 -9.60 -1.55
C PHE A 494 4.61 -9.82 -2.94
N GLY A 495 5.85 -9.45 -3.13
CA GLY A 495 6.58 -9.74 -4.38
C GLY A 495 6.63 -11.24 -4.70
N LEU A 496 6.86 -12.10 -3.69
CA LEU A 496 6.76 -13.55 -3.83
C LEU A 496 5.35 -14.02 -4.21
N VAL A 497 4.31 -13.40 -3.67
CA VAL A 497 2.92 -13.66 -4.07
C VAL A 497 2.68 -13.26 -5.52
N ALA A 498 3.16 -12.07 -5.93
CA ALA A 498 3.03 -11.57 -7.29
C ALA A 498 3.77 -12.48 -8.30
N LEU A 499 5.00 -12.85 -7.98
CA LEU A 499 5.78 -13.78 -8.80
C LEU A 499 5.10 -15.16 -8.91
N ALA A 500 4.61 -15.69 -7.80
CA ALA A 500 3.89 -16.96 -7.77
C ALA A 500 2.60 -16.92 -8.60
N HIS A 501 1.85 -15.82 -8.54
CA HIS A 501 0.66 -15.59 -9.37
C HIS A 501 1.05 -15.59 -10.86
N ASN A 502 2.05 -14.83 -11.24
CA ASN A 502 2.53 -14.76 -12.62
C ASN A 502 2.98 -16.13 -13.14
N LEU A 503 3.75 -16.88 -12.35
CA LEU A 503 4.25 -18.21 -12.74
C LEU A 503 3.13 -19.26 -12.85
N ARG A 504 2.09 -19.21 -12.00
CA ARG A 504 0.89 -20.07 -12.15
C ARG A 504 0.23 -19.84 -13.50
N LYS A 505 -0.04 -18.58 -13.81
CA LYS A 505 -0.69 -18.18 -15.06
C LYS A 505 0.17 -18.55 -16.28
N TYR A 506 1.46 -18.27 -16.19
CA TYR A 506 2.41 -18.60 -17.25
C TYR A 506 2.51 -20.13 -17.49
N SER A 507 2.60 -20.92 -16.41
CA SER A 507 2.58 -22.38 -16.50
C SER A 507 1.31 -22.92 -17.18
N ALA A 508 0.15 -22.33 -16.90
CA ALA A 508 -1.10 -22.70 -17.57
C ALA A 508 -1.08 -22.38 -19.08
N ILE A 509 -0.46 -21.27 -19.49
CA ILE A 509 -0.28 -20.93 -20.91
C ILE A 509 0.65 -21.95 -21.59
N LEU A 510 1.78 -22.28 -20.97
CA LEU A 510 2.73 -23.27 -21.50
C LEU A 510 2.08 -24.64 -21.66
N SER A 511 1.33 -25.10 -20.66
CA SER A 511 0.61 -26.38 -20.71
C SER A 511 -0.39 -26.41 -21.87
N LYS A 512 -1.15 -25.33 -22.10
CA LYS A 512 -2.06 -25.23 -23.26
C LYS A 512 -1.32 -25.24 -24.59
N ARG A 513 -0.19 -24.55 -24.70
CA ARG A 513 0.65 -24.56 -25.92
C ARG A 513 1.19 -25.97 -26.22
N MET A 514 1.59 -26.72 -25.19
CA MET A 514 2.06 -28.13 -25.34
C MET A 514 0.92 -29.05 -25.78
N MET A 515 -0.27 -28.97 -25.18
CA MET A 515 -1.43 -29.77 -25.58
C MET A 515 -1.90 -29.47 -27.01
N GLY A 516 -1.91 -28.18 -27.42
CA GLY A 516 -2.24 -27.81 -28.80
C GLY A 516 -1.25 -28.33 -29.83
N ARG A 517 0.06 -28.40 -29.51
CA ARG A 517 1.07 -29.05 -30.37
C ARG A 517 0.85 -30.57 -30.50
N ASN A 518 0.54 -31.23 -29.38
CA ASN A 518 0.30 -32.68 -29.41
C ASN A 518 -0.97 -33.04 -30.22
N HIS A 519 -2.01 -32.19 -30.25
CA HIS A 519 -3.17 -32.38 -31.12
C HIS A 519 -2.82 -32.21 -32.62
N ALA A 520 -1.93 -31.29 -32.95
CA ALA A 520 -1.49 -31.06 -34.32
C ALA A 520 -0.62 -32.22 -34.87
N TYR A 521 0.10 -32.94 -34.00
CA TYR A 521 0.86 -34.14 -34.38
C TYR A 521 0.03 -35.44 -34.39
N ALA A 522 -1.11 -35.48 -33.70
CA ALA A 522 -2.00 -36.64 -33.69
C ALA A 522 -2.96 -36.68 -34.90
N THR A 523 -2.97 -35.64 -35.74
CA THR A 523 -3.82 -35.48 -36.93
C THR A 523 -3.02 -35.61 -38.24
N ILE A 524 -1.75 -36.03 -38.20
CA ILE A 524 -0.95 -36.46 -39.31
C ILE A 524 -0.75 -37.99 -39.18
#